data_5f1e16fb61257aad8c570687446ade96
#
_entry.id   5f1e16fb61257aad8c570687446ade96
#
_cell.length_a   1.000
_cell.length_b   1.000
_cell.length_c   1.000
_cell.angle_alpha   90.00
_cell.angle_beta   90.00
_cell.angle_gamma   90.00
#
_symmetry.space_group_name_H-M   'P 1'
#
loop_
_entity.id
_entity.type
_entity.pdbx_description
1 polymer ?
#
loop_
_entity_poly.entity_id
_entity_poly.type
_entity_poly.pdbx_seq_one_letter_code
_entity_poly.pdbx_strand_id
1 'polypeptide(L)'
;PALHVTYNHHEQASAIAAEAYARIDNKIAALCVTTGPGGTNALTGVVGGWLDSIPMFVISGQVRYDTTARYAAQFTDGLPLRAVGDQEYDITKSVAPMTKYATMLEDPNQIRYVLEKAWHLATTGRPGPVWIDIPVNYQGGYIETDSLPGYNPAQDDARLPPPVDDATVQMVLEKIRHAKRPVLHAGYGIRLSGGYAAF
;
A
#
# COMPACT_ATOMS: atom_id res chain seq x y z
N PRO A 1 9.91 -15.01 -14.91
CA PRO A 1 9.26 -15.96 -13.99
C PRO A 1 7.75 -15.81 -14.10
N ALA A 2 7.02 -16.94 -14.06
CA ALA A 2 5.57 -16.91 -14.03
C ALA A 2 5.09 -16.45 -12.65
N LEU A 3 4.11 -15.53 -12.61
CA LEU A 3 3.44 -15.17 -11.37
C LEU A 3 2.55 -16.32 -10.90
N HIS A 4 2.63 -16.67 -9.63
CA HIS A 4 1.70 -17.60 -9.01
C HIS A 4 0.47 -16.85 -8.53
N VAL A 5 -0.71 -17.18 -9.07
CA VAL A 5 -1.97 -16.51 -8.79
C VAL A 5 -2.92 -17.46 -8.09
N THR A 6 -3.52 -17.00 -6.98
CA THR A 6 -4.59 -17.70 -6.25
C THR A 6 -5.88 -16.91 -6.39
N TYR A 7 -6.95 -17.57 -6.82
CA TYR A 7 -8.28 -16.97 -6.97
C TYR A 7 -9.15 -17.29 -5.76
N ASN A 8 -9.83 -16.28 -5.26
CA ASN A 8 -10.85 -16.40 -4.21
C ASN A 8 -12.21 -15.96 -4.74
N HIS A 9 -13.29 -16.43 -4.13
CA HIS A 9 -14.65 -16.10 -4.53
C HIS A 9 -15.10 -14.69 -4.12
N HIS A 10 -14.34 -14.02 -3.25
CA HIS A 10 -14.68 -12.69 -2.73
C HIS A 10 -13.41 -11.87 -2.45
N GLU A 11 -13.43 -10.59 -2.75
CA GLU A 11 -12.28 -9.70 -2.63
C GLU A 11 -11.82 -9.53 -1.17
N GLN A 12 -12.75 -9.54 -0.23
CA GLN A 12 -12.41 -9.55 1.20
C GLN A 12 -11.57 -10.77 1.58
N ALA A 13 -11.92 -11.95 1.07
CA ALA A 13 -11.15 -13.16 1.31
C ALA A 13 -9.74 -13.04 0.70
N SER A 14 -9.63 -12.47 -0.50
CA SER A 14 -8.33 -12.22 -1.13
C SER A 14 -7.47 -11.24 -0.33
N ALA A 15 -8.06 -10.17 0.19
CA ALA A 15 -7.34 -9.17 1.00
C ALA A 15 -6.86 -9.76 2.34
N ILE A 16 -7.71 -10.55 3.03
CA ILE A 16 -7.33 -11.24 4.27
C ILE A 16 -6.26 -12.32 3.99
N ALA A 17 -6.36 -13.06 2.88
CA ALA A 17 -5.34 -14.02 2.49
C ALA A 17 -3.99 -13.37 2.19
N ALA A 18 -3.99 -12.21 1.51
CA ALA A 18 -2.78 -11.44 1.26
C ALA A 18 -2.15 -10.93 2.57
N GLU A 19 -2.96 -10.40 3.48
CA GLU A 19 -2.51 -9.99 4.81
C GLU A 19 -1.87 -11.16 5.57
N ALA A 20 -2.54 -12.31 5.62
CA ALA A 20 -2.05 -13.52 6.29
C ALA A 20 -0.73 -14.03 5.68
N TYR A 21 -0.64 -14.04 4.35
CA TYR A 21 0.59 -14.40 3.63
C TYR A 21 1.77 -13.51 4.04
N ALA A 22 1.56 -12.20 4.05
CA ALA A 22 2.59 -11.25 4.45
C ALA A 22 3.01 -11.42 5.91
N ARG A 23 2.09 -11.76 6.81
CA ARG A 23 2.39 -12.06 8.23
C ARG A 23 3.27 -13.29 8.40
N ILE A 24 3.01 -14.34 7.66
CA ILE A 24 3.73 -15.61 7.83
C ILE A 24 5.16 -15.48 7.35
N ASP A 25 5.36 -14.94 6.15
CA ASP A 25 6.66 -14.90 5.50
C ASP A 25 7.45 -13.60 5.76
N ASN A 26 6.83 -12.61 6.41
CA ASN A 26 7.38 -11.26 6.59
C ASN A 26 7.77 -10.62 5.24
N LYS A 27 6.98 -10.91 4.20
CA LYS A 27 7.14 -10.42 2.83
C LYS A 27 5.94 -9.59 2.42
N ILE A 28 6.09 -8.80 1.37
CA ILE A 28 4.96 -8.10 0.77
C ILE A 28 4.05 -9.09 0.04
N ALA A 29 2.75 -8.93 0.19
CA ALA A 29 1.74 -9.64 -0.59
C ALA A 29 1.08 -8.72 -1.60
N ALA A 30 0.76 -9.25 -2.78
CA ALA A 30 0.01 -8.53 -3.79
C ALA A 30 -1.44 -9.01 -3.89
N LEU A 31 -2.35 -8.06 -4.15
CA LEU A 31 -3.78 -8.30 -4.32
C LEU A 31 -4.25 -7.53 -5.55
N CYS A 32 -5.03 -8.19 -6.42
CA CYS A 32 -5.66 -7.55 -7.57
C CYS A 32 -7.18 -7.67 -7.45
N VAL A 33 -7.88 -6.54 -7.61
CA VAL A 33 -9.35 -6.44 -7.56
C VAL A 33 -9.87 -5.59 -8.71
N THR A 34 -11.17 -5.67 -9.00
CA THR A 34 -11.79 -4.83 -10.03
C THR A 34 -12.26 -3.48 -9.49
N THR A 35 -12.83 -2.64 -10.37
CA THR A 35 -13.35 -1.30 -10.02
C THR A 35 -14.54 -1.35 -9.05
N GLY A 36 -14.85 -0.22 -8.44
CA GLY A 36 -16.04 0.00 -7.65
C GLY A 36 -16.23 -1.01 -6.50
N PRO A 37 -17.29 -1.85 -6.54
CA PRO A 37 -17.56 -2.83 -5.49
C PRO A 37 -16.41 -3.80 -5.22
N GLY A 38 -15.62 -4.18 -6.23
CA GLY A 38 -14.46 -5.03 -6.05
C GLY A 38 -13.39 -4.39 -5.14
N GLY A 39 -13.09 -3.11 -5.38
CA GLY A 39 -12.22 -2.35 -4.51
C GLY A 39 -12.78 -2.20 -3.09
N THR A 40 -14.05 -1.80 -2.94
CA THR A 40 -14.65 -1.58 -1.63
C THR A 40 -14.79 -2.86 -0.82
N ASN A 41 -15.01 -4.02 -1.45
CA ASN A 41 -15.04 -5.30 -0.77
C ASN A 41 -13.69 -5.70 -0.13
N ALA A 42 -12.57 -5.22 -0.65
CA ALA A 42 -11.25 -5.53 -0.10
C ALA A 42 -10.89 -4.71 1.16
N LEU A 43 -11.62 -3.64 1.47
CA LEU A 43 -11.26 -2.68 2.53
C LEU A 43 -11.05 -3.33 3.89
N THR A 44 -11.86 -4.30 4.27
CA THR A 44 -11.75 -4.97 5.58
C THR A 44 -10.37 -5.60 5.79
N GLY A 45 -9.85 -6.33 4.79
CA GLY A 45 -8.52 -6.93 4.88
C GLY A 45 -7.39 -5.90 4.81
N VAL A 46 -7.57 -4.84 4.02
CA VAL A 46 -6.58 -3.75 3.92
C VAL A 46 -6.48 -2.96 5.22
N VAL A 47 -7.60 -2.67 5.88
CA VAL A 47 -7.62 -2.03 7.20
C VAL A 47 -6.93 -2.91 8.25
N GLY A 48 -7.11 -4.23 8.21
CA GLY A 48 -6.38 -5.16 9.07
C GLY A 48 -4.87 -5.04 8.88
N GLY A 49 -4.42 -5.05 7.64
CA GLY A 49 -3.02 -4.85 7.30
C GLY A 49 -2.47 -3.48 7.74
N TRP A 50 -3.27 -2.42 7.60
CA TRP A 50 -2.89 -1.08 8.05
C TRP A 50 -2.66 -1.00 9.56
N LEU A 51 -3.59 -1.53 10.35
CA LEU A 51 -3.52 -1.47 11.82
C LEU A 51 -2.29 -2.21 12.35
N ASP A 52 -1.93 -3.32 11.74
CA ASP A 52 -0.81 -4.16 12.17
C ASP A 52 0.49 -3.93 11.37
N SER A 53 0.52 -2.90 10.53
CA SER A 53 1.72 -2.51 9.77
C SER A 53 2.20 -3.61 8.80
N ILE A 54 1.26 -4.28 8.16
CA ILE A 54 1.53 -5.36 7.20
C ILE A 54 1.71 -4.76 5.80
N PRO A 55 2.83 -5.03 5.11
CA PRO A 55 3.03 -4.54 3.75
C PRO A 55 2.13 -5.29 2.78
N MET A 56 1.22 -4.57 2.13
CA MET A 56 0.31 -5.10 1.11
C MET A 56 0.37 -4.22 -0.14
N PHE A 57 0.43 -4.83 -1.29
CA PHE A 57 0.43 -4.13 -2.59
C PHE A 57 -0.90 -4.38 -3.28
N VAL A 58 -1.80 -3.40 -3.22
CA VAL A 58 -3.14 -3.52 -3.79
C VAL A 58 -3.18 -2.84 -5.15
N ILE A 59 -3.68 -3.56 -6.15
CA ILE A 59 -3.96 -3.03 -7.48
C ILE A 59 -5.45 -3.20 -7.74
N SER A 60 -6.13 -2.10 -8.04
CA SER A 60 -7.50 -2.14 -8.55
C SER A 60 -7.54 -1.77 -10.03
N GLY A 61 -8.40 -2.45 -10.79
CA GLY A 61 -8.79 -1.99 -12.10
C GLY A 61 -9.75 -0.81 -11.99
N GLN A 62 -9.73 0.10 -12.96
CA GLN A 62 -10.67 1.21 -13.07
C GLN A 62 -11.31 1.22 -14.46
N VAL A 63 -12.45 1.87 -14.62
CA VAL A 63 -13.01 2.19 -15.94
C VAL A 63 -12.00 2.95 -16.78
N ARG A 64 -12.29 3.21 -18.05
CA ARG A 64 -11.42 4.05 -18.89
C ARG A 64 -11.18 5.40 -18.20
N TYR A 65 -9.95 5.91 -18.25
CA TYR A 65 -9.61 7.18 -17.61
C TYR A 65 -10.50 8.34 -18.08
N ASP A 66 -10.74 8.40 -19.39
CA ASP A 66 -11.60 9.41 -20.05
C ASP A 66 -13.10 9.28 -19.70
N THR A 67 -13.51 8.22 -19.02
CA THR A 67 -14.86 8.03 -18.48
C THR A 67 -14.89 8.08 -16.94
N THR A 68 -13.88 8.69 -16.31
CA THR A 68 -13.90 8.93 -14.86
C THR A 68 -14.44 10.34 -14.54
N ALA A 69 -15.08 10.48 -13.39
CA ALA A 69 -15.49 11.78 -12.87
C ALA A 69 -14.27 12.70 -12.64
N ARG A 70 -13.11 12.12 -12.33
CA ARG A 70 -11.83 12.84 -12.18
C ARG A 70 -11.40 13.50 -13.51
N TYR A 71 -11.49 12.77 -14.61
CA TYR A 71 -11.21 13.33 -15.94
C TYR A 71 -12.26 14.35 -16.34
N ALA A 72 -13.55 14.05 -16.16
CA ALA A 72 -14.66 14.93 -16.52
C ALA A 72 -14.64 16.26 -15.74
N ALA A 73 -14.11 16.30 -14.52
CA ALA A 73 -13.98 17.51 -13.73
C ALA A 73 -13.14 18.61 -14.42
N GLN A 74 -12.26 18.24 -15.35
CA GLN A 74 -11.49 19.18 -16.16
C GLN A 74 -12.33 20.01 -17.12
N PHE A 75 -13.56 19.56 -17.43
CA PHE A 75 -14.47 20.17 -18.40
C PHE A 75 -15.78 20.68 -17.78
N THR A 76 -15.93 20.58 -16.47
CA THR A 76 -17.17 20.93 -15.76
C THR A 76 -17.01 22.09 -14.80
N ASP A 77 -16.01 22.94 -14.99
CA ASP A 77 -15.66 24.09 -14.09
C ASP A 77 -15.61 23.69 -12.61
N GLY A 78 -15.14 22.45 -12.35
CA GLY A 78 -15.04 21.90 -11.00
C GLY A 78 -16.36 21.38 -10.42
N LEU A 79 -17.43 21.29 -11.21
CA LEU A 79 -18.69 20.69 -10.75
C LEU A 79 -18.46 19.23 -10.40
N PRO A 80 -18.71 18.80 -9.14
CA PRO A 80 -18.44 17.45 -8.71
C PRO A 80 -19.46 16.47 -9.30
N LEU A 81 -19.00 15.62 -10.22
CA LEU A 81 -19.79 14.49 -10.69
C LEU A 81 -19.60 13.31 -9.73
N ARG A 82 -20.68 12.56 -9.51
CA ARG A 82 -20.61 11.35 -8.66
C ARG A 82 -19.87 10.21 -9.34
N ALA A 83 -20.19 9.95 -10.61
CA ALA A 83 -19.60 8.94 -11.49
C ALA A 83 -19.94 9.29 -12.94
N VAL A 84 -19.13 8.81 -13.89
CA VAL A 84 -19.36 8.88 -15.35
C VAL A 84 -19.40 7.49 -15.94
N GLY A 85 -18.41 6.65 -15.66
CA GLY A 85 -18.35 5.26 -16.09
C GLY A 85 -19.22 4.33 -15.26
N ASP A 86 -19.56 3.17 -15.86
CA ASP A 86 -20.32 2.13 -15.15
C ASP A 86 -19.52 1.55 -13.99
N GLN A 87 -20.11 1.54 -12.79
CA GLN A 87 -19.47 1.14 -11.53
C GLN A 87 -18.20 1.93 -11.16
N GLU A 88 -17.98 3.07 -11.82
CA GLU A 88 -16.86 3.95 -11.45
C GLU A 88 -16.98 4.37 -9.98
N TYR A 89 -15.85 4.23 -9.30
CA TYR A 89 -15.68 4.75 -7.95
C TYR A 89 -14.22 5.16 -7.73
N ASP A 90 -14.00 6.38 -7.25
CA ASP A 90 -12.65 6.84 -6.90
C ASP A 90 -12.22 6.21 -5.56
N ILE A 91 -11.75 4.98 -5.64
CA ILE A 91 -11.33 4.19 -4.48
C ILE A 91 -10.17 4.84 -3.73
N THR A 92 -9.35 5.64 -4.42
CA THR A 92 -8.17 6.27 -3.81
C THR A 92 -8.53 7.18 -2.66
N LYS A 93 -9.69 7.84 -2.71
CA LYS A 93 -10.21 8.69 -1.63
C LYS A 93 -10.61 7.88 -0.39
N SER A 94 -11.17 6.70 -0.59
CA SER A 94 -11.61 5.84 0.50
C SER A 94 -10.45 5.15 1.20
N VAL A 95 -9.39 4.80 0.46
CA VAL A 95 -8.26 4.05 1.01
C VAL A 95 -7.12 4.94 1.50
N ALA A 96 -7.14 6.22 1.19
CA ALA A 96 -6.10 7.17 1.62
C ALA A 96 -5.80 7.10 3.14
N PRO A 97 -6.79 7.03 4.06
CA PRO A 97 -6.52 6.99 5.49
C PRO A 97 -6.00 5.62 6.00
N MET A 98 -6.06 4.58 5.17
CA MET A 98 -5.64 3.22 5.53
C MET A 98 -4.52 2.68 4.62
N THR A 99 -3.81 3.57 3.93
CA THR A 99 -2.68 3.22 3.07
C THR A 99 -1.55 4.23 3.23
N LYS A 100 -0.33 3.81 2.97
CA LYS A 100 0.83 4.72 2.93
C LYS A 100 0.92 5.53 1.64
N TYR A 101 0.32 4.99 0.57
CA TYR A 101 0.24 5.62 -0.73
C TYR A 101 -1.00 5.10 -1.46
N ALA A 102 -1.82 6.00 -1.95
CA ALA A 102 -2.98 5.68 -2.78
C ALA A 102 -2.99 6.62 -3.99
N THR A 103 -3.04 6.07 -5.18
CA THR A 103 -3.08 6.86 -6.42
C THR A 103 -3.82 6.15 -7.53
N MET A 104 -4.51 6.93 -8.37
CA MET A 104 -4.94 6.49 -9.69
C MET A 104 -3.84 6.81 -10.70
N LEU A 105 -3.54 5.88 -11.59
CA LEU A 105 -2.62 6.12 -12.70
C LEU A 105 -3.31 7.03 -13.73
N GLU A 106 -2.86 8.28 -13.84
CA GLU A 106 -3.44 9.28 -14.75
C GLU A 106 -2.67 9.42 -16.07
N ASP A 107 -1.41 8.97 -16.09
CA ASP A 107 -0.55 8.88 -17.27
C ASP A 107 0.13 7.50 -17.29
N PRO A 108 -0.07 6.69 -18.34
CA PRO A 108 0.53 5.36 -18.42
C PRO A 108 2.07 5.38 -18.39
N ASN A 109 2.70 6.48 -18.81
CA ASN A 109 4.17 6.62 -18.76
C ASN A 109 4.70 6.79 -17.33
N GLN A 110 3.85 7.05 -16.34
CA GLN A 110 4.23 7.12 -14.93
C GLN A 110 4.17 5.75 -14.22
N ILE A 111 3.83 4.67 -14.92
CA ILE A 111 3.64 3.37 -14.28
C ILE A 111 4.87 2.89 -13.51
N ARG A 112 6.07 3.03 -14.07
CA ARG A 112 7.30 2.64 -13.40
C ARG A 112 7.52 3.43 -12.10
N TYR A 113 7.40 4.76 -12.18
CA TYR A 113 7.52 5.64 -11.01
C TYR A 113 6.53 5.26 -9.92
N VAL A 114 5.26 5.06 -10.29
CA VAL A 114 4.18 4.73 -9.34
C VAL A 114 4.42 3.37 -8.67
N LEU A 115 4.82 2.35 -9.43
CA LEU A 115 5.10 1.02 -8.88
C LEU A 115 6.32 1.02 -7.95
N GLU A 116 7.43 1.65 -8.36
CA GLU A 116 8.65 1.75 -7.55
C GLU A 116 8.38 2.53 -6.25
N LYS A 117 7.66 3.65 -6.34
CA LYS A 117 7.25 4.44 -5.16
C LYS A 117 6.36 3.65 -4.22
N ALA A 118 5.35 2.99 -4.74
CA ALA A 118 4.43 2.17 -3.95
C ALA A 118 5.19 1.04 -3.22
N TRP A 119 6.07 0.34 -3.92
CA TRP A 119 6.90 -0.70 -3.33
C TRP A 119 7.77 -0.16 -2.20
N HIS A 120 8.49 0.93 -2.46
CA HIS A 120 9.34 1.55 -1.45
C HIS A 120 8.55 1.95 -0.21
N LEU A 121 7.44 2.67 -0.38
CA LEU A 121 6.62 3.12 0.74
C LEU A 121 5.97 1.96 1.51
N ALA A 122 5.54 0.90 0.84
CA ALA A 122 4.96 -0.27 1.50
C ALA A 122 5.95 -0.96 2.45
N THR A 123 7.25 -0.97 2.10
CA THR A 123 8.27 -1.80 2.75
C THR A 123 9.26 -1.02 3.61
N THR A 124 9.25 0.32 3.55
CA THR A 124 10.23 1.17 4.24
C THR A 124 9.64 1.87 5.47
N GLY A 125 10.45 2.07 6.51
CA GLY A 125 10.00 2.63 7.78
C GLY A 125 9.00 1.71 8.47
N ARG A 126 7.87 2.26 8.95
CA ARG A 126 6.76 1.42 9.40
C ARG A 126 6.04 0.87 8.15
N PRO A 127 6.08 -0.45 7.90
CA PRO A 127 5.42 -1.03 6.73
C PRO A 127 3.91 -0.81 6.73
N GLY A 128 3.27 -0.98 5.56
CA GLY A 128 1.83 -0.86 5.47
C GLY A 128 1.31 -1.00 4.05
N PRO A 129 -0.02 -1.05 3.86
CA PRO A 129 -0.64 -1.17 2.56
C PRO A 129 -0.37 0.04 1.66
N VAL A 130 -0.31 -0.23 0.36
CA VAL A 130 -0.37 0.77 -0.72
C VAL A 130 -1.43 0.37 -1.72
N TRP A 131 -1.96 1.35 -2.46
CA TRP A 131 -3.04 1.12 -3.41
C TRP A 131 -2.82 1.88 -4.71
N ILE A 132 -2.85 1.16 -5.84
CA ILE A 132 -2.75 1.72 -7.18
C ILE A 132 -4.00 1.36 -7.95
N ASP A 133 -4.70 2.37 -8.46
CA ASP A 133 -5.92 2.23 -9.27
C ASP A 133 -5.56 2.45 -10.74
N ILE A 134 -5.77 1.45 -11.60
CA ILE A 134 -5.25 1.46 -12.99
C ILE A 134 -6.40 1.42 -14.00
N PRO A 135 -6.65 2.52 -14.74
CA PRO A 135 -7.65 2.57 -15.80
C PRO A 135 -7.44 1.51 -16.88
N VAL A 136 -8.54 0.88 -17.33
CA VAL A 136 -8.50 -0.25 -18.26
C VAL A 136 -7.85 0.07 -19.60
N ASN A 137 -8.00 1.31 -20.10
CA ASN A 137 -7.33 1.75 -21.32
C ASN A 137 -5.81 1.87 -21.17
N TYR A 138 -5.29 2.04 -19.96
CA TYR A 138 -3.86 2.05 -19.68
C TYR A 138 -3.31 0.64 -19.46
N GLN A 139 -4.12 -0.30 -18.94
CA GLN A 139 -3.71 -1.70 -18.77
C GLN A 139 -3.36 -2.37 -20.11
N GLY A 140 -4.05 -2.00 -21.20
CA GLY A 140 -3.78 -2.51 -22.55
C GLY A 140 -3.02 -1.53 -23.46
N GLY A 141 -2.57 -0.40 -22.91
CA GLY A 141 -1.85 0.62 -23.66
C GLY A 141 -0.41 0.23 -23.97
N TYR A 142 0.11 0.66 -25.11
CA TYR A 142 1.54 0.54 -25.43
C TYR A 142 2.32 1.63 -24.69
N ILE A 143 3.45 1.24 -24.11
CA ILE A 143 4.42 2.13 -23.45
C ILE A 143 5.83 1.79 -23.90
N GLU A 144 6.71 2.81 -24.00
CA GLU A 144 8.14 2.63 -24.26
C GLU A 144 8.88 2.44 -22.93
N THR A 145 9.17 1.18 -22.57
CA THR A 145 9.66 0.81 -21.24
C THR A 145 11.03 1.41 -20.89
N ASP A 146 11.88 1.63 -21.89
CA ASP A 146 13.27 2.09 -21.66
C ASP A 146 13.35 3.58 -21.27
N SER A 147 12.31 4.35 -21.57
CA SER A 147 12.26 5.79 -21.32
C SER A 147 11.40 6.18 -20.09
N LEU A 148 10.81 5.22 -19.40
CA LEU A 148 9.94 5.51 -18.26
C LEU A 148 10.72 6.13 -17.09
N PRO A 149 10.18 7.20 -16.48
CA PRO A 149 10.78 7.81 -15.30
C PRO A 149 10.81 6.82 -14.13
N GLY A 150 11.95 6.72 -13.46
CA GLY A 150 12.09 5.96 -12.22
C GLY A 150 11.77 6.81 -10.99
N TYR A 151 11.50 6.14 -9.86
CA TYR A 151 11.33 6.78 -8.57
C TYR A 151 12.67 6.92 -7.83
N ASN A 152 12.87 8.07 -7.17
CA ASN A 152 14.02 8.28 -6.29
C ASN A 152 13.58 8.20 -4.82
N PRO A 153 13.99 7.19 -4.05
CA PRO A 153 13.65 7.03 -2.63
C PRO A 153 13.95 8.26 -1.76
N ALA A 154 14.99 9.00 -2.07
CA ALA A 154 15.36 10.20 -1.31
C ALA A 154 14.24 11.27 -1.23
N GLN A 155 13.24 11.19 -2.11
CA GLN A 155 12.07 12.09 -2.06
C GLN A 155 11.22 11.89 -0.79
N ASP A 156 11.19 10.68 -0.25
CA ASP A 156 10.35 10.30 0.87
C ASP A 156 11.16 9.85 2.11
N ASP A 157 12.41 9.42 1.98
CA ASP A 157 13.26 8.92 3.07
C ASP A 157 13.55 9.99 4.15
N ALA A 158 13.57 11.26 3.79
CA ALA A 158 13.72 12.36 4.74
C ALA A 158 12.60 12.43 5.81
N ARG A 159 11.48 11.72 5.60
CA ARG A 159 10.36 11.62 6.54
C ARG A 159 10.49 10.43 7.50
N LEU A 160 11.49 9.59 7.33
CA LEU A 160 11.72 8.46 8.21
C LEU A 160 12.26 8.95 9.57
N PRO A 161 11.82 8.35 10.70
CA PRO A 161 12.40 8.68 11.98
C PRO A 161 13.87 8.28 12.01
N PRO A 162 14.72 9.05 12.72
CA PRO A 162 16.12 8.68 12.85
C PRO A 162 16.26 7.34 13.61
N PRO A 163 17.34 6.59 13.37
CA PRO A 163 17.66 5.41 14.17
C PRO A 163 17.74 5.76 15.66
N VAL A 164 17.38 4.80 16.52
CA VAL A 164 17.53 4.96 17.97
C VAL A 164 19.01 5.01 18.28
N ASP A 165 19.44 6.04 19.01
CA ASP A 165 20.84 6.23 19.42
C ASP A 165 21.23 5.33 20.60
N ASP A 166 22.54 5.10 20.77
CA ASP A 166 23.08 4.28 21.83
C ASP A 166 22.76 4.84 23.25
N ALA A 167 22.66 6.15 23.40
CA ALA A 167 22.30 6.79 24.66
C ALA A 167 20.89 6.42 25.11
N THR A 168 19.94 6.42 24.15
CA THR A 168 18.56 5.98 24.38
C THR A 168 18.51 4.49 24.73
N VAL A 169 19.29 3.65 24.04
CA VAL A 169 19.38 2.21 24.35
C VAL A 169 19.91 2.00 25.77
N GLN A 170 21.00 2.67 26.16
CA GLN A 170 21.56 2.56 27.50
C GLN A 170 20.60 3.04 28.58
N MET A 171 19.89 4.14 28.34
CA MET A 171 18.86 4.64 29.27
C MET A 171 17.77 3.59 29.54
N VAL A 172 17.30 2.91 28.47
CA VAL A 172 16.28 1.84 28.58
C VAL A 172 16.84 0.66 29.39
N LEU A 173 18.04 0.22 29.06
CA LEU A 173 18.72 -0.88 29.80
C LEU A 173 18.86 -0.57 31.28
N GLU A 174 19.29 0.64 31.65
CA GLU A 174 19.40 1.06 33.04
C GLU A 174 18.05 1.07 33.76
N LYS A 175 16.97 1.52 33.08
CA LYS A 175 15.62 1.43 33.65
C LYS A 175 15.20 -0.01 33.92
N ILE A 176 15.52 -0.95 33.03
CA ILE A 176 15.21 -2.37 33.19
C ILE A 176 16.01 -2.94 34.38
N ARG A 177 17.35 -2.65 34.47
CA ARG A 177 18.21 -3.13 35.53
C ARG A 177 17.78 -2.66 36.94
N HIS A 178 17.29 -1.43 37.05
CA HIS A 178 16.86 -0.85 38.32
C HIS A 178 15.38 -1.13 38.65
N ALA A 179 14.61 -1.70 37.73
CA ALA A 179 13.22 -2.01 37.99
C ALA A 179 13.07 -3.18 38.97
N LYS A 180 12.26 -3.00 40.00
CA LYS A 180 11.95 -4.08 40.96
C LYS A 180 11.06 -5.17 40.36
N ARG A 181 10.22 -4.82 39.39
CA ARG A 181 9.26 -5.73 38.71
C ARG A 181 9.13 -5.36 37.25
N PRO A 182 10.16 -5.61 36.43
CA PRO A 182 10.10 -5.27 35.01
C PRO A 182 9.06 -6.17 34.30
N VAL A 183 8.31 -5.58 33.37
CA VAL A 183 7.39 -6.29 32.48
C VAL A 183 7.80 -5.98 31.04
N LEU A 184 8.06 -7.01 30.27
CA LEU A 184 8.33 -6.90 28.83
C LEU A 184 7.08 -7.27 28.06
N HIS A 185 6.52 -6.31 27.35
CA HIS A 185 5.37 -6.54 26.45
C HIS A 185 5.86 -6.64 25.01
N ALA A 186 5.99 -7.85 24.51
CA ALA A 186 6.44 -8.15 23.15
C ALA A 186 5.26 -8.02 22.17
N GLY A 187 5.42 -7.21 21.13
CA GLY A 187 4.46 -7.03 20.06
C GLY A 187 5.01 -7.49 18.71
N TYR A 188 4.16 -7.46 17.68
CA TYR A 188 4.50 -7.90 16.33
C TYR A 188 5.62 -7.07 15.67
N GLY A 189 5.86 -5.85 16.12
CA GLY A 189 6.96 -4.99 15.67
C GLY A 189 8.35 -5.65 15.77
N ILE A 190 8.56 -6.57 16.72
CA ILE A 190 9.80 -7.34 16.84
C ILE A 190 10.04 -8.17 15.58
N ARG A 191 8.99 -8.81 15.06
CA ARG A 191 9.07 -9.60 13.85
C ARG A 191 9.25 -8.73 12.61
N LEU A 192 8.49 -7.62 12.50
CA LEU A 192 8.59 -6.67 11.38
C LEU A 192 9.98 -6.05 11.26
N SER A 193 10.64 -5.77 12.39
CA SER A 193 11.99 -5.22 12.40
C SER A 193 13.10 -6.25 12.14
N GLY A 194 12.75 -7.53 11.97
CA GLY A 194 13.73 -8.62 11.86
C GLY A 194 14.41 -8.98 13.19
N GLY A 195 13.97 -8.41 14.31
CA GLY A 195 14.56 -8.60 15.65
C GLY A 195 14.18 -9.91 16.35
N TYR A 196 13.40 -10.78 15.71
CA TYR A 196 12.87 -12.00 16.34
C TYR A 196 13.96 -12.93 16.88
N ALA A 197 15.06 -13.11 16.15
CA ALA A 197 16.15 -13.99 16.57
C ALA A 197 16.97 -13.41 17.74
N ALA A 198 16.99 -12.08 17.88
CA ALA A 198 17.66 -11.40 19.00
C ALA A 198 16.78 -11.36 20.27
N PHE A 199 15.46 -11.41 20.12
CA PHE A 199 14.49 -11.44 21.21
C PHE A 199 14.38 -12.80 21.86
#